data_a116f3b103a9b8037fd9004b27b4bd81
#
_entry.id   a116f3b103a9b8037fd9004b27b4bd81
#
_cell.length_a   1.000
_cell.length_b   1.000
_cell.length_c   1.000
_cell.angle_alpha   90.00
_cell.angle_beta   90.00
_cell.angle_gamma   90.00
#
_symmetry.space_group_name_H-M   'P 1'
#
loop_
_entity.id
_entity.type
_entity.pdbx_description
1 polymer ?
#
loop_
_entity_poly.entity_id
_entity_poly.type
_entity_poly.pdbx_seq_one_letter_code
_entity_poly.pdbx_strand_id
1 'polypeptide(L)'
;MKLFDELAEWWPSIAGPDEYRDEAVFFGRLLRQSGTPRPRTLLDLGSGSGNNAFHLKAHFAMTCVDLSPHMQAVSRHVNPECAHVLGDIRSVRLGKTFDAVFVHDVLAHMTTASDLKAVMKTAFVHCRPGGVALFVPDEMRETFEPSTDHGGYDTEKRSLRYVQWVTDPDPKDTTILVDFGFLLKDSHGRVRMVHERQKHGLFPRAEWLRMLRSVGFTPSVVGDKKIRDVFLCRRPRSQR
;
A
#
# COMPACT_ATOMS: atom_id res chain seq x y z
N MET A 1 6.04 5.21 -13.23
CA MET A 1 6.47 3.77 -13.19
C MET A 1 5.58 3.03 -14.16
N LYS A 2 6.19 2.29 -15.08
CA LYS A 2 5.46 1.58 -16.16
C LYS A 2 4.38 0.66 -15.60
N LEU A 3 4.70 -0.05 -14.51
CA LEU A 3 3.80 -1.01 -13.89
C LEU A 3 2.46 -0.40 -13.46
N PHE A 4 2.47 0.81 -12.92
CA PHE A 4 1.27 1.50 -12.43
C PHE A 4 0.71 2.52 -13.44
N ASP A 5 1.28 2.59 -14.64
CA ASP A 5 0.90 3.51 -15.70
C ASP A 5 0.60 2.73 -16.99
N GLU A 6 1.58 2.54 -17.86
CA GLU A 6 1.43 1.83 -19.14
C GLU A 6 0.95 0.37 -19.00
N LEU A 7 1.30 -0.29 -17.90
CA LEU A 7 0.95 -1.68 -17.61
C LEU A 7 -0.19 -1.83 -16.61
N ALA A 8 -0.82 -0.75 -16.17
CA ALA A 8 -1.91 -0.80 -15.20
C ALA A 8 -3.09 -1.67 -15.66
N GLU A 9 -3.36 -1.72 -16.96
CA GLU A 9 -4.39 -2.61 -17.54
C GLU A 9 -4.06 -4.12 -17.38
N TRP A 10 -2.78 -4.45 -17.14
CA TRP A 10 -2.31 -5.81 -16.89
C TRP A 10 -2.37 -6.17 -15.40
N TRP A 11 -2.57 -5.19 -14.52
CA TRP A 11 -2.57 -5.38 -13.08
C TRP A 11 -3.54 -6.49 -12.61
N PRO A 12 -4.78 -6.58 -13.13
CA PRO A 12 -5.68 -7.68 -12.77
C PRO A 12 -5.15 -9.08 -13.13
N SER A 13 -4.15 -9.15 -14.03
CA SER A 13 -3.44 -10.39 -14.38
C SER A 13 -2.15 -10.60 -13.58
N ILE A 14 -1.73 -9.60 -12.77
CA ILE A 14 -0.56 -9.68 -11.87
C ILE A 14 -1.05 -9.99 -10.47
N ALA A 15 -2.08 -9.28 -10.01
CA ALA A 15 -2.65 -9.42 -8.68
C ALA A 15 -4.14 -9.07 -8.72
N GLY A 16 -5.00 -10.04 -8.44
CA GLY A 16 -6.45 -9.85 -8.35
C GLY A 16 -6.93 -9.67 -6.92
N PRO A 17 -8.19 -9.24 -6.71
CA PRO A 17 -8.72 -9.07 -5.34
C PRO A 17 -8.66 -10.32 -4.48
N ASP A 18 -8.79 -11.52 -5.08
CA ASP A 18 -8.80 -12.77 -4.32
C ASP A 18 -7.48 -13.04 -3.58
N GLU A 19 -6.35 -12.60 -4.13
CA GLU A 19 -5.03 -12.74 -3.52
C GLU A 19 -4.88 -11.87 -2.26
N TYR A 20 -5.67 -10.80 -2.14
CA TYR A 20 -5.67 -9.87 -1.00
C TYR A 20 -6.68 -10.23 0.10
N ARG A 21 -7.47 -11.29 -0.08
CA ARG A 21 -8.57 -11.66 0.84
C ARG A 21 -8.12 -11.84 2.28
N ASP A 22 -7.12 -12.68 2.50
CA ASP A 22 -6.69 -13.06 3.85
C ASP A 22 -6.08 -11.89 4.61
N GLU A 23 -5.24 -11.10 3.94
CA GLU A 23 -4.65 -9.91 4.55
C GLU A 23 -5.70 -8.82 4.80
N ALA A 24 -6.63 -8.60 3.87
CA ALA A 24 -7.72 -7.64 4.06
C ALA A 24 -8.63 -8.01 5.24
N VAL A 25 -8.91 -9.31 5.43
CA VAL A 25 -9.63 -9.82 6.61
C VAL A 25 -8.86 -9.53 7.90
N PHE A 26 -7.55 -9.77 7.89
CA PHE A 26 -6.69 -9.49 9.05
C PHE A 26 -6.65 -7.99 9.37
N PHE A 27 -6.35 -7.13 8.38
CA PHE A 27 -6.30 -5.68 8.56
C PHE A 27 -7.65 -5.08 8.94
N GLY A 28 -8.71 -5.52 8.28
CA GLY A 28 -10.08 -5.10 8.59
C GLY A 28 -10.49 -5.42 10.04
N ARG A 29 -10.09 -6.59 10.54
CA ARG A 29 -10.30 -6.96 11.95
C ARG A 29 -9.51 -6.05 12.89
N LEU A 30 -8.21 -5.83 12.63
CA LEU A 30 -7.36 -4.94 13.43
C LEU A 30 -7.96 -3.53 13.52
N LEU A 31 -8.30 -2.93 12.37
CA LEU A 31 -8.87 -1.59 12.31
C LEU A 31 -10.19 -1.51 13.10
N ARG A 32 -11.10 -2.48 12.91
CA ARG A 32 -12.42 -2.49 13.59
C ARG A 32 -12.34 -2.68 15.09
N GLN A 33 -11.36 -3.44 15.58
CA GLN A 33 -11.20 -3.72 17.02
C GLN A 33 -10.40 -2.63 17.75
N SER A 34 -9.62 -1.84 17.04
CA SER A 34 -8.67 -0.89 17.64
C SER A 34 -9.22 0.52 17.81
N GLY A 35 -10.29 0.88 17.10
CA GLY A 35 -10.93 2.19 17.20
C GLY A 35 -12.06 2.23 18.21
N THR A 36 -12.19 3.35 18.93
CA THR A 36 -13.32 3.59 19.87
C THR A 36 -13.88 5.00 19.64
N PRO A 37 -15.14 5.12 19.18
CA PRO A 37 -16.05 4.07 18.76
C PRO A 37 -15.52 3.28 17.56
N ARG A 38 -16.15 2.12 17.30
CA ARG A 38 -15.79 1.24 16.18
C ARG A 38 -15.79 2.01 14.87
N PRO A 39 -14.70 1.96 14.09
CA PRO A 39 -14.56 2.70 12.83
C PRO A 39 -15.60 2.31 11.79
N ARG A 40 -16.15 3.31 11.11
CA ARG A 40 -17.11 3.19 10.01
C ARG A 40 -16.59 3.76 8.70
N THR A 41 -15.71 4.74 8.78
CA THR A 41 -15.09 5.39 7.61
C THR A 41 -13.62 5.05 7.53
N LEU A 42 -13.13 4.72 6.33
CA LEU A 42 -11.74 4.35 6.10
C LEU A 42 -11.17 5.14 4.92
N LEU A 43 -10.04 5.80 5.16
CA LEU A 43 -9.20 6.40 4.13
C LEU A 43 -8.10 5.41 3.77
N ASP A 44 -8.03 5.01 2.50
CA ASP A 44 -6.99 4.17 1.92
C ASP A 44 -6.03 5.05 1.11
N LEU A 45 -4.79 5.19 1.59
CA LEU A 45 -3.76 6.02 0.98
C LEU A 45 -2.79 5.14 0.18
N GLY A 46 -2.81 5.29 -1.14
CA GLY A 46 -2.10 4.43 -2.08
C GLY A 46 -2.90 3.17 -2.40
N SER A 47 -4.17 3.36 -2.70
CA SER A 47 -5.12 2.24 -2.88
C SER A 47 -4.87 1.39 -4.13
N GLY A 48 -4.03 1.86 -5.07
CA GLY A 48 -3.75 1.16 -6.31
C GLY A 48 -5.01 0.75 -7.07
N SER A 49 -5.08 -0.49 -7.51
CA SER A 49 -6.25 -1.10 -8.17
C SER A 49 -7.45 -1.34 -7.25
N GLY A 50 -7.32 -1.06 -5.95
CA GLY A 50 -8.40 -1.23 -4.97
C GLY A 50 -8.64 -2.66 -4.50
N ASN A 51 -7.65 -3.54 -4.58
CA ASN A 51 -7.78 -4.94 -4.19
C ASN A 51 -8.14 -5.11 -2.70
N ASN A 52 -7.46 -4.40 -1.80
CA ASN A 52 -7.84 -4.38 -0.38
C ASN A 52 -9.20 -3.70 -0.17
N ALA A 53 -9.47 -2.61 -0.89
CA ALA A 53 -10.75 -1.91 -0.80
C ALA A 53 -11.92 -2.81 -1.17
N PHE A 54 -11.77 -3.73 -2.13
CA PHE A 54 -12.77 -4.71 -2.54
C PHE A 54 -13.32 -5.53 -1.36
N HIS A 55 -12.47 -5.89 -0.42
CA HIS A 55 -12.87 -6.64 0.78
C HIS A 55 -13.27 -5.72 1.94
N LEU A 56 -12.55 -4.60 2.12
CA LEU A 56 -12.76 -3.70 3.24
C LEU A 56 -14.05 -2.90 3.14
N LYS A 57 -14.56 -2.63 1.92
CA LYS A 57 -15.81 -1.92 1.67
C LYS A 57 -17.05 -2.60 2.27
N ALA A 58 -17.00 -3.90 2.55
CA ALA A 58 -18.05 -4.60 3.27
C ALA A 58 -18.22 -4.11 4.73
N HIS A 59 -17.22 -3.40 5.24
CA HIS A 59 -17.16 -2.98 6.64
C HIS A 59 -17.01 -1.48 6.85
N PHE A 60 -16.58 -0.74 5.81
CA PHE A 60 -16.25 0.68 5.89
C PHE A 60 -16.82 1.44 4.69
N ALA A 61 -17.25 2.68 4.92
CA ALA A 61 -17.39 3.65 3.84
C ALA A 61 -15.97 4.10 3.44
N MET A 62 -15.53 3.66 2.24
CA MET A 62 -14.17 3.83 1.76
C MET A 62 -13.96 5.14 1.00
N THR A 63 -12.79 5.74 1.21
CA THR A 63 -12.24 6.76 0.30
C THR A 63 -10.85 6.28 -0.11
N CYS A 64 -10.65 6.04 -1.41
CA CYS A 64 -9.43 5.53 -2.01
C CYS A 64 -8.65 6.68 -2.64
N VAL A 65 -7.38 6.86 -2.26
CA VAL A 65 -6.48 7.86 -2.83
C VAL A 65 -5.34 7.17 -3.53
N ASP A 66 -5.07 7.52 -4.77
CA ASP A 66 -3.91 7.05 -5.52
C ASP A 66 -3.39 8.15 -6.45
N LEU A 67 -2.10 8.10 -6.78
CA LEU A 67 -1.44 9.03 -7.68
C LEU A 67 -1.68 8.67 -9.16
N SER A 68 -1.87 7.39 -9.48
CA SER A 68 -2.04 6.90 -10.83
C SER A 68 -3.49 7.00 -11.29
N PRO A 69 -3.80 7.76 -12.34
CA PRO A 69 -5.15 7.81 -12.91
C PRO A 69 -5.56 6.46 -13.51
N HIS A 70 -4.60 5.67 -14.00
CA HIS A 70 -4.85 4.35 -14.57
C HIS A 70 -5.25 3.33 -13.49
N MET A 71 -4.49 3.27 -12.37
CA MET A 71 -4.84 2.43 -11.23
C MET A 71 -6.20 2.82 -10.65
N GLN A 72 -6.47 4.12 -10.57
CA GLN A 72 -7.78 4.62 -10.14
C GLN A 72 -8.92 4.21 -11.08
N ALA A 73 -8.67 4.13 -12.39
CA ALA A 73 -9.68 3.64 -13.33
C ALA A 73 -10.02 2.17 -13.09
N VAL A 74 -8.99 1.34 -12.84
CA VAL A 74 -9.18 -0.07 -12.44
C VAL A 74 -9.96 -0.15 -11.13
N SER A 75 -9.56 0.62 -10.11
CA SER A 75 -10.22 0.63 -8.80
C SER A 75 -11.69 1.05 -8.88
N ARG A 76 -12.03 2.06 -9.69
CA ARG A 76 -13.45 2.46 -9.92
C ARG A 76 -14.29 1.37 -10.55
N HIS A 77 -13.69 0.58 -11.44
CA HIS A 77 -14.40 -0.54 -12.06
C HIS A 77 -14.70 -1.65 -11.04
N VAL A 78 -13.75 -1.94 -10.17
CA VAL A 78 -13.85 -3.00 -9.14
C VAL A 78 -14.67 -2.55 -7.93
N ASN A 79 -14.61 -1.26 -7.59
CA ASN A 79 -15.20 -0.67 -6.37
C ASN A 79 -16.02 0.60 -6.71
N PRO A 80 -17.08 0.51 -7.54
CA PRO A 80 -17.84 1.69 -7.98
C PRO A 80 -18.53 2.45 -6.83
N GLU A 81 -18.79 1.78 -5.71
CA GLU A 81 -19.40 2.36 -4.51
C GLU A 81 -18.42 3.15 -3.62
N CYS A 82 -17.12 3.00 -3.82
CA CYS A 82 -16.10 3.72 -3.07
C CYS A 82 -15.89 5.14 -3.62
N ALA A 83 -15.54 6.09 -2.77
CA ALA A 83 -15.07 7.39 -3.23
C ALA A 83 -13.61 7.28 -3.70
N HIS A 84 -13.29 7.88 -4.86
CA HIS A 84 -11.96 7.84 -5.44
C HIS A 84 -11.42 9.26 -5.65
N VAL A 85 -10.20 9.50 -5.18
CA VAL A 85 -9.52 10.81 -5.26
C VAL A 85 -8.13 10.63 -5.86
N LEU A 86 -7.86 11.30 -6.97
CA LEU A 86 -6.52 11.39 -7.54
C LEU A 86 -5.67 12.33 -6.70
N GLY A 87 -4.52 11.86 -6.18
CA GLY A 87 -3.67 12.68 -5.36
C GLY A 87 -2.43 11.99 -4.84
N ASP A 88 -1.41 12.79 -4.53
CA ASP A 88 -0.18 12.33 -3.90
C ASP A 88 -0.41 12.15 -2.39
N ILE A 89 -0.21 10.95 -1.90
CA ILE A 89 -0.40 10.59 -0.49
C ILE A 89 0.54 11.32 0.47
N ARG A 90 1.62 11.93 -0.03
CA ARG A 90 2.52 12.77 0.77
C ARG A 90 1.90 14.14 1.09
N SER A 91 1.00 14.62 0.24
CA SER A 91 0.54 16.01 0.30
C SER A 91 -0.98 16.22 0.21
N VAL A 92 -1.75 15.20 -0.18
CA VAL A 92 -3.22 15.33 -0.34
C VAL A 92 -3.90 15.84 0.94
N ARG A 93 -4.88 16.75 0.77
CA ARG A 93 -5.68 17.30 1.86
C ARG A 93 -7.16 17.28 1.46
N LEU A 94 -7.93 16.40 2.10
CA LEU A 94 -9.34 16.15 1.77
C LEU A 94 -10.32 17.04 2.54
N GLY A 95 -9.83 17.89 3.46
CA GLY A 95 -10.68 18.76 4.28
C GLY A 95 -11.60 18.05 5.27
N LYS A 96 -11.44 16.73 5.45
CA LYS A 96 -12.23 15.89 6.36
C LYS A 96 -11.38 14.84 7.05
N THR A 97 -11.89 14.29 8.14
CA THR A 97 -11.25 13.21 8.89
C THR A 97 -12.02 11.90 8.78
N PHE A 98 -11.35 10.80 9.05
CA PHE A 98 -11.86 9.44 8.99
C PHE A 98 -11.66 8.75 10.34
N ASP A 99 -12.48 7.73 10.62
CA ASP A 99 -12.32 6.90 11.81
C ASP A 99 -11.04 6.08 11.76
N ALA A 100 -10.67 5.63 10.56
CA ALA A 100 -9.46 4.87 10.30
C ALA A 100 -8.74 5.35 9.04
N VAL A 101 -7.41 5.14 9.01
CA VAL A 101 -6.56 5.35 7.84
C VAL A 101 -5.76 4.07 7.59
N PHE A 102 -5.64 3.67 6.34
CA PHE A 102 -4.89 2.50 5.90
C PHE A 102 -3.84 2.90 4.86
N VAL A 103 -2.63 2.38 5.01
CA VAL A 103 -1.50 2.63 4.10
C VAL A 103 -0.75 1.32 3.92
N HIS A 104 -0.87 0.73 2.74
CA HIS A 104 -0.38 -0.62 2.43
C HIS A 104 0.15 -0.70 1.00
N ASP A 105 1.19 -1.50 0.75
CA ASP A 105 1.81 -1.77 -0.56
C ASP A 105 2.21 -0.50 -1.38
N VAL A 106 2.40 0.63 -0.70
CA VAL A 106 2.81 1.89 -1.33
C VAL A 106 4.00 2.51 -0.62
N LEU A 107 4.29 2.04 0.59
CA LEU A 107 5.30 2.63 1.47
C LEU A 107 6.72 2.36 0.99
N ALA A 108 6.93 1.29 0.23
CA ALA A 108 8.19 1.01 -0.46
C ALA A 108 8.61 2.13 -1.42
N HIS A 109 7.66 2.86 -2.00
CA HIS A 109 7.98 3.98 -2.90
C HIS A 109 8.46 5.24 -2.17
N MET A 110 8.41 5.27 -0.85
CA MET A 110 8.98 6.36 -0.03
C MET A 110 10.47 6.10 0.21
N THR A 111 11.32 6.55 -0.70
CA THR A 111 12.76 6.28 -0.68
C THR A 111 13.56 7.19 0.26
N THR A 112 12.90 8.19 0.85
CA THR A 112 13.50 9.11 1.83
C THR A 112 12.68 9.15 3.12
N ALA A 113 13.36 9.38 4.25
CA ALA A 113 12.70 9.60 5.53
C ALA A 113 11.73 10.80 5.50
N SER A 114 12.02 11.80 4.68
CA SER A 114 11.14 12.98 4.48
C SER A 114 9.82 12.58 3.83
N ASP A 115 9.86 11.80 2.74
CA ASP A 115 8.67 11.34 2.03
C ASP A 115 7.83 10.42 2.93
N LEU A 116 8.49 9.45 3.59
CA LEU A 116 7.81 8.55 4.52
C LEU A 116 7.11 9.32 5.64
N LYS A 117 7.80 10.31 6.23
CA LYS A 117 7.22 11.18 7.24
C LYS A 117 6.09 12.06 6.70
N ALA A 118 6.14 12.48 5.43
CA ALA A 118 5.07 13.24 4.78
C ALA A 118 3.79 12.40 4.65
N VAL A 119 3.90 11.12 4.27
CA VAL A 119 2.77 10.18 4.26
C VAL A 119 2.19 10.00 5.67
N MET A 120 3.05 9.80 6.68
CA MET A 120 2.60 9.69 8.07
C MET A 120 1.85 10.95 8.54
N LYS A 121 2.31 12.16 8.16
CA LYS A 121 1.63 13.42 8.45
C LYS A 121 0.27 13.50 7.76
N THR A 122 0.21 13.09 6.49
CA THR A 122 -1.05 13.04 5.74
C THR A 122 -2.04 12.09 6.43
N ALA A 123 -1.62 10.90 6.80
CA ALA A 123 -2.44 9.97 7.56
C ALA A 123 -2.90 10.57 8.91
N PHE A 124 -2.00 11.25 9.62
CA PHE A 124 -2.31 11.86 10.91
C PHE A 124 -3.39 12.94 10.80
N VAL A 125 -3.29 13.86 9.84
CA VAL A 125 -4.27 14.96 9.71
C VAL A 125 -5.64 14.43 9.28
N HIS A 126 -5.70 13.34 8.56
CA HIS A 126 -6.96 12.71 8.13
C HIS A 126 -7.52 11.68 9.12
N CYS A 127 -6.74 11.17 10.06
CA CYS A 127 -7.24 10.31 11.14
C CYS A 127 -7.89 11.20 12.21
N ARG A 128 -9.15 10.98 12.57
CA ARG A 128 -9.79 11.80 13.63
C ARG A 128 -9.11 11.60 15.00
N PRO A 129 -9.20 12.56 15.94
CA PRO A 129 -8.78 12.33 17.32
C PRO A 129 -9.46 11.09 17.93
N GLY A 130 -8.68 10.19 18.52
CA GLY A 130 -9.13 8.89 19.00
C GLY A 130 -9.34 7.83 17.89
N GLY A 131 -9.07 8.16 16.64
CA GLY A 131 -9.05 7.24 15.52
C GLY A 131 -7.77 6.40 15.45
N VAL A 132 -7.70 5.53 14.45
CA VAL A 132 -6.60 4.58 14.24
C VAL A 132 -6.03 4.71 12.83
N ALA A 133 -4.74 4.46 12.69
CA ALA A 133 -4.09 4.31 11.39
C ALA A 133 -3.29 3.01 11.37
N LEU A 134 -3.27 2.34 10.22
CA LEU A 134 -2.49 1.13 10.01
C LEU A 134 -1.49 1.39 8.89
N PHE A 135 -0.21 1.20 9.18
CA PHE A 135 0.86 1.26 8.19
C PHE A 135 1.46 -0.13 8.05
N VAL A 136 1.52 -0.61 6.83
CA VAL A 136 2.05 -1.94 6.50
C VAL A 136 3.18 -1.76 5.50
N PRO A 137 4.44 -1.69 5.95
CA PRO A 137 5.59 -1.65 5.06
C PRO A 137 5.72 -2.97 4.31
N ASP A 138 6.20 -2.90 3.08
CA ASP A 138 6.47 -4.07 2.25
C ASP A 138 7.66 -4.85 2.81
N GLU A 139 8.72 -4.14 3.18
CA GLU A 139 9.96 -4.70 3.70
C GLU A 139 10.46 -3.91 4.92
N MET A 140 11.16 -4.61 5.81
CA MET A 140 11.83 -4.02 6.97
C MET A 140 13.32 -4.35 6.91
N ARG A 141 14.17 -3.39 7.31
CA ARG A 141 15.63 -3.62 7.29
C ARG A 141 16.06 -4.83 8.11
N GLU A 142 15.37 -5.09 9.21
CA GLU A 142 15.72 -6.19 10.12
C GLU A 142 15.41 -7.59 9.57
N THR A 143 14.54 -7.66 8.59
CA THR A 143 14.06 -8.94 8.01
C THR A 143 14.33 -9.06 6.53
N PHE A 144 14.90 -8.01 5.93
CA PHE A 144 15.20 -7.99 4.50
C PHE A 144 16.26 -9.02 4.13
N GLU A 145 15.96 -9.79 3.10
CA GLU A 145 16.91 -10.66 2.41
C GLU A 145 16.77 -10.49 0.90
N PRO A 146 17.87 -10.39 0.15
CA PRO A 146 17.80 -10.38 -1.31
C PRO A 146 17.04 -11.59 -1.83
N SER A 147 16.18 -11.39 -2.82
CA SER A 147 15.32 -12.46 -3.30
C SER A 147 15.14 -12.44 -4.82
N THR A 148 14.71 -13.57 -5.35
CA THR A 148 14.21 -13.71 -6.71
C THR A 148 12.83 -14.34 -6.64
N ASP A 149 11.88 -13.73 -7.32
CA ASP A 149 10.52 -14.26 -7.48
C ASP A 149 10.13 -14.32 -8.95
N HIS A 150 9.18 -15.16 -9.28
CA HIS A 150 8.65 -15.27 -10.63
C HIS A 150 7.22 -15.81 -10.60
N GLY A 151 6.47 -15.46 -11.61
CA GLY A 151 5.10 -15.91 -11.71
C GLY A 151 4.47 -15.58 -13.05
N GLY A 152 3.18 -15.73 -13.12
CA GLY A 152 2.43 -15.36 -14.30
C GLY A 152 1.00 -15.83 -14.27
N TYR A 153 0.23 -15.24 -15.15
CA TYR A 153 -1.20 -15.46 -15.27
C TYR A 153 -1.63 -15.54 -16.72
N ASP A 154 -2.57 -16.42 -17.00
CA ASP A 154 -3.16 -16.60 -18.31
C ASP A 154 -4.66 -16.28 -18.26
N THR A 155 -5.12 -15.51 -19.24
CA THR A 155 -6.54 -15.33 -19.55
C THR A 155 -6.79 -15.81 -20.97
N GLU A 156 -8.05 -15.89 -21.39
CA GLU A 156 -8.42 -16.19 -22.78
C GLU A 156 -7.82 -15.20 -23.80
N LYS A 157 -7.57 -13.97 -23.38
CA LYS A 157 -7.16 -12.86 -24.26
C LYS A 157 -5.70 -12.49 -24.15
N ARG A 158 -5.00 -12.81 -23.05
CA ARG A 158 -3.63 -12.39 -22.83
C ARG A 158 -2.94 -13.25 -21.77
N SER A 159 -1.62 -13.30 -21.86
CA SER A 159 -0.78 -13.97 -20.87
C SER A 159 0.33 -13.05 -20.39
N LEU A 160 0.70 -13.17 -19.12
CA LEU A 160 1.81 -12.45 -18.52
C LEU A 160 2.73 -13.45 -17.82
N ARG A 161 4.03 -13.23 -17.93
CA ARG A 161 5.05 -13.87 -17.07
C ARG A 161 5.94 -12.77 -16.53
N TYR A 162 6.37 -12.91 -15.29
CA TYR A 162 7.34 -12.00 -14.69
C TYR A 162 8.45 -12.75 -13.98
N VAL A 163 9.59 -12.10 -13.91
CA VAL A 163 10.68 -12.39 -12.97
C VAL A 163 11.00 -11.08 -12.24
N GLN A 164 11.27 -11.21 -10.94
CA GLN A 164 11.62 -10.09 -10.08
C GLN A 164 12.91 -10.40 -9.35
N TRP A 165 13.84 -9.45 -9.33
CA TRP A 165 15.02 -9.46 -8.46
C TRP A 165 14.94 -8.32 -7.46
N VAL A 166 15.12 -8.66 -6.19
CA VAL A 166 15.21 -7.68 -5.10
C VAL A 166 16.63 -7.74 -4.52
N THR A 167 17.33 -6.62 -4.57
CA THR A 167 18.75 -6.54 -4.17
C THR A 167 19.01 -5.29 -3.33
N ASP A 168 19.97 -5.39 -2.39
CA ASP A 168 20.49 -4.26 -1.62
C ASP A 168 21.96 -4.02 -2.02
N PRO A 169 22.23 -3.10 -2.97
CA PRO A 169 23.58 -2.83 -3.44
C PRO A 169 24.42 -2.00 -2.45
N ASP A 170 23.79 -1.28 -1.52
CA ASP A 170 24.47 -0.52 -0.47
C ASP A 170 23.73 -0.66 0.87
N PRO A 171 24.11 -1.64 1.70
CA PRO A 171 23.47 -1.86 3.00
C PRO A 171 23.56 -0.71 4.00
N LYS A 172 24.29 0.35 3.67
CA LYS A 172 24.45 1.55 4.52
C LYS A 172 23.39 2.61 4.23
N ASP A 173 22.77 2.57 3.06
CA ASP A 173 21.69 3.50 2.72
C ASP A 173 20.32 2.96 3.17
N THR A 174 19.24 3.63 2.83
CA THR A 174 17.87 3.24 3.21
C THR A 174 17.06 2.80 2.00
N THR A 175 17.70 2.16 1.02
CA THR A 175 17.02 1.80 -0.22
C THR A 175 17.46 0.46 -0.75
N ILE A 176 16.57 -0.19 -1.50
CA ILE A 176 16.83 -1.41 -2.26
C ILE A 176 16.43 -1.20 -3.72
N LEU A 177 16.92 -2.06 -4.59
CA LEU A 177 16.55 -2.09 -5.99
C LEU A 177 15.66 -3.30 -6.28
N VAL A 178 14.61 -3.06 -7.05
CA VAL A 178 13.72 -4.10 -7.57
C VAL A 178 13.73 -4.04 -9.09
N ASP A 179 14.23 -5.07 -9.72
CA ASP A 179 14.23 -5.24 -11.17
C ASP A 179 13.13 -6.21 -11.58
N PHE A 180 12.23 -5.74 -12.44
CA PHE A 180 11.19 -6.56 -13.05
C PHE A 180 11.49 -6.82 -14.52
N GLY A 181 11.35 -8.08 -14.94
CA GLY A 181 11.25 -8.47 -16.33
C GLY A 181 9.86 -9.04 -16.61
N PHE A 182 9.10 -8.38 -17.50
CA PHE A 182 7.76 -8.85 -17.90
C PHE A 182 7.78 -9.40 -19.31
N LEU A 183 7.18 -10.56 -19.54
CA LEU A 183 6.79 -11.08 -20.85
C LEU A 183 5.28 -10.95 -20.98
N LEU A 184 4.83 -10.15 -21.93
CA LEU A 184 3.43 -9.83 -22.17
C LEU A 184 3.01 -10.38 -23.51
N LYS A 185 2.02 -11.26 -23.55
CA LYS A 185 1.43 -11.82 -24.78
C LYS A 185 0.02 -11.30 -24.95
N ASP A 186 -0.25 -10.61 -26.06
CA ASP A 186 -1.57 -10.07 -26.38
C ASP A 186 -2.50 -11.12 -27.02
N SER A 187 -3.75 -10.72 -27.29
CA SER A 187 -4.77 -11.57 -27.93
C SER A 187 -4.44 -12.01 -29.35
N HIS A 188 -3.47 -11.37 -30.02
CA HIS A 188 -2.99 -11.73 -31.33
C HIS A 188 -1.74 -12.63 -31.30
N GLY A 189 -1.33 -13.05 -30.10
CA GLY A 189 -0.17 -13.90 -29.87
C GLY A 189 1.17 -13.15 -29.95
N ARG A 190 1.19 -11.82 -30.09
CA ARG A 190 2.41 -11.03 -30.11
C ARG A 190 2.99 -10.95 -28.71
N VAL A 191 4.30 -11.21 -28.60
CA VAL A 191 5.03 -11.16 -27.33
C VAL A 191 5.90 -9.93 -27.31
N ARG A 192 5.86 -9.18 -26.20
CA ARG A 192 6.82 -8.10 -25.90
C ARG A 192 7.44 -8.32 -24.53
N MET A 193 8.67 -7.87 -24.38
CA MET A 193 9.38 -7.84 -23.11
C MET A 193 9.44 -6.40 -22.60
N VAL A 194 9.22 -6.23 -21.30
CA VAL A 194 9.36 -4.94 -20.62
C VAL A 194 10.27 -5.13 -19.42
N HIS A 195 11.29 -4.30 -19.30
CA HIS A 195 12.11 -4.18 -18.09
C HIS A 195 11.75 -2.90 -17.37
N GLU A 196 11.62 -2.98 -16.06
CA GLU A 196 11.46 -1.85 -15.16
C GLU A 196 12.34 -2.04 -13.93
N ARG A 197 13.12 -1.01 -13.58
CA ARG A 197 13.84 -0.92 -12.31
C ARG A 197 13.16 0.08 -11.41
N GLN A 198 12.86 -0.32 -10.20
CA GLN A 198 12.31 0.52 -9.15
C GLN A 198 13.31 0.64 -8.00
N LYS A 199 13.31 1.79 -7.34
CA LYS A 199 14.02 2.02 -6.08
C LYS A 199 13.00 2.05 -4.96
N HIS A 200 13.18 1.20 -3.95
CA HIS A 200 12.28 1.10 -2.80
C HIS A 200 12.98 1.55 -1.53
N GLY A 201 12.20 2.11 -0.60
CA GLY A 201 12.67 2.50 0.72
C GLY A 201 12.76 1.29 1.66
N LEU A 202 13.86 1.21 2.39
CA LEU A 202 14.12 0.17 3.38
C LEU A 202 14.58 0.79 4.70
N PHE A 203 13.65 1.00 5.62
CA PHE A 203 13.91 1.67 6.89
C PHE A 203 13.87 0.69 8.05
N PRO A 204 14.71 0.90 9.09
CA PRO A 204 14.67 0.09 10.30
C PRO A 204 13.42 0.40 11.14
N ARG A 205 12.92 -0.61 11.87
CA ARG A 205 11.75 -0.51 12.76
C ARG A 205 11.86 0.65 13.77
N ALA A 206 13.04 0.87 14.30
CA ALA A 206 13.28 1.97 15.25
C ALA A 206 13.00 3.34 14.63
N GLU A 207 13.35 3.52 13.35
CA GLU A 207 13.10 4.76 12.62
C GLU A 207 11.62 4.95 12.32
N TRP A 208 10.91 3.92 11.89
CA TRP A 208 9.46 3.93 11.74
C TRP A 208 8.77 4.41 13.02
N LEU A 209 9.07 3.79 14.15
CA LEU A 209 8.49 4.14 15.45
C LEU A 209 8.81 5.57 15.86
N ARG A 210 10.06 6.02 15.63
CA ARG A 210 10.49 7.40 15.92
C ARG A 210 9.71 8.41 15.06
N MET A 211 9.57 8.15 13.77
CA MET A 211 8.84 9.04 12.85
C MET A 211 7.34 9.10 13.20
N LEU A 212 6.69 7.96 13.42
CA LEU A 212 5.29 7.89 13.80
C LEU A 212 5.00 8.67 15.09
N ARG A 213 5.86 8.52 16.12
CA ARG A 213 5.75 9.32 17.36
C ARG A 213 5.97 10.80 17.11
N SER A 214 6.94 11.17 16.26
CA SER A 214 7.24 12.57 15.94
C SER A 214 6.11 13.29 15.21
N VAL A 215 5.24 12.54 14.55
CA VAL A 215 4.04 13.06 13.86
C VAL A 215 2.86 13.21 14.83
N GLY A 216 2.90 12.52 15.99
CA GLY A 216 1.88 12.60 17.03
C GLY A 216 1.07 11.31 17.24
N PHE A 217 1.37 10.24 16.52
CA PHE A 217 0.76 8.93 16.77
C PHE A 217 1.33 8.25 18.01
N THR A 218 0.53 7.35 18.60
CA THR A 218 0.98 6.35 19.57
C THR A 218 1.04 5.00 18.82
N PRO A 219 2.21 4.60 18.31
CA PRO A 219 2.35 3.36 17.54
C PRO A 219 2.54 2.15 18.45
N SER A 220 2.01 1.01 18.01
CA SER A 220 2.34 -0.34 18.48
C SER A 220 2.64 -1.23 17.27
N VAL A 221 3.55 -2.17 17.42
CA VAL A 221 3.83 -3.19 16.40
C VAL A 221 2.92 -4.38 16.67
N VAL A 222 2.19 -4.79 15.65
CA VAL A 222 1.29 -5.94 15.68
C VAL A 222 1.70 -6.88 14.57
N GLY A 223 1.86 -8.14 14.85
CA GLY A 223 2.19 -9.15 13.84
C GLY A 223 2.82 -10.37 14.48
N ASP A 224 2.63 -11.52 13.85
CA ASP A 224 3.40 -12.73 14.10
C ASP A 224 4.73 -12.62 13.30
N LYS A 225 5.78 -13.32 13.76
CA LYS A 225 7.09 -13.40 13.06
C LYS A 225 6.98 -13.90 11.61
N LYS A 226 5.84 -14.45 11.22
CA LYS A 226 5.53 -14.92 9.86
C LYS A 226 4.83 -13.90 8.97
N ILE A 227 4.36 -12.78 9.55
CA ILE A 227 3.65 -11.71 8.85
C ILE A 227 4.53 -10.45 8.94
N ARG A 228 4.52 -9.64 7.88
CA ARG A 228 5.19 -8.33 7.83
C ARG A 228 4.88 -7.52 9.08
N ASP A 229 5.82 -6.68 9.54
CA ASP A 229 5.56 -5.73 10.61
C ASP A 229 4.38 -4.82 10.25
N VAL A 230 3.43 -4.72 11.15
CA VAL A 230 2.26 -3.87 11.01
C VAL A 230 2.26 -2.84 12.12
N PHE A 231 2.32 -1.56 11.76
CA PHE A 231 2.27 -0.47 12.74
C PHE A 231 0.81 -0.02 12.93
N LEU A 232 0.23 -0.45 14.04
CA LEU A 232 -1.07 0.02 14.50
C LEU A 232 -0.87 1.29 15.32
N CYS A 233 -1.39 2.41 14.81
CA CYS A 233 -1.17 3.74 15.34
C CYS A 233 -2.49 4.33 15.85
N ARG A 234 -2.49 4.86 17.07
CA ARG A 234 -3.63 5.60 17.62
C ARG A 234 -3.36 7.10 17.53
N ARG A 235 -4.31 7.87 17.03
CA ARG A 235 -4.27 9.32 17.21
C ARG A 235 -4.80 9.65 18.60
N PRO A 236 -4.03 10.31 19.48
CA PRO A 236 -4.50 10.71 20.79
C PRO A 236 -5.79 11.54 20.70
N ARG A 237 -6.67 11.43 21.69
CA ARG A 237 -7.78 12.36 21.84
C ARG A 237 -7.21 13.72 22.26
N SER A 238 -7.73 14.81 21.72
CA SER A 238 -7.39 16.13 22.25
C SER A 238 -7.73 16.15 23.75
N GLN A 239 -6.76 16.51 24.57
CA GLN A 239 -7.09 16.83 25.97
C GLN A 239 -8.07 18.00 25.93
N ARG A 240 -9.23 17.82 26.56
CA ARG A 240 -10.17 18.92 26.78
C ARG A 240 -9.63 19.85 27.83
#